data_a66c5f12a3f956ded0c60ac344d4ee75
#
_entry.id   a66c5f12a3f956ded0c60ac344d4ee75
#
_cell.length_a   1.000
_cell.length_b   1.000
_cell.length_c   1.000
_cell.angle_alpha   90.00
_cell.angle_beta   90.00
_cell.angle_gamma   90.00
#
_symmetry.space_group_name_H-M   'P 1'
#
loop_
_entity.id
_entity.type
_entity.pdbx_description
1 polymer ?
#
loop_
_entity_poly.entity_id
_entity_poly.type
_entity_poly.pdbx_seq_one_letter_code
_entity_poly.pdbx_strand_id
1 'polypeptide(L)'
;MKQPKITVVGLGPGRFGLITLESWQTMQAAEHLVLRTRIHPTVAEIEKRGLTFSSYDGFYEEAPDFETLYRHIAEDLLRRATEQGDLVYAVPGRPLVAERTFVLLRELAKATETAVDI
;
A
#
# COMPACT_ATOMS: atom_id res chain seq x y z
N MET A 1 18.38 -10.36 -12.56
CA MET A 1 17.41 -10.38 -11.45
C MET A 1 16.24 -9.47 -11.76
N LYS A 2 15.06 -9.89 -11.35
CA LYS A 2 13.86 -9.11 -11.61
C LYS A 2 13.78 -7.94 -10.64
N GLN A 3 13.54 -6.74 -11.17
CA GLN A 3 13.36 -5.54 -10.36
C GLN A 3 12.09 -5.68 -9.50
N PRO A 4 12.15 -5.42 -8.18
CA PRO A 4 10.95 -5.48 -7.35
C PRO A 4 9.94 -4.40 -7.76
N LYS A 5 8.66 -4.69 -7.57
CA LYS A 5 7.57 -3.80 -7.97
C LYS A 5 6.61 -3.56 -6.81
N ILE A 6 6.24 -2.31 -6.62
CA ILE A 6 5.21 -1.91 -5.66
C ILE A 6 3.99 -1.45 -6.46
N THR A 7 2.86 -2.14 -6.29
CA THR A 7 1.61 -1.77 -6.95
C THR A 7 0.68 -1.12 -5.92
N VAL A 8 0.23 0.10 -6.20
CA VAL A 8 -0.66 0.85 -5.31
C VAL A 8 -2.10 0.67 -5.78
N VAL A 9 -2.99 0.22 -4.90
CA VAL A 9 -4.40 0.00 -5.23
C VAL A 9 -5.30 0.75 -4.24
N GLY A 10 -6.53 1.05 -4.65
CA GLY A 10 -7.52 1.71 -3.81
C GLY A 10 -8.48 0.72 -3.17
N LEU A 11 -8.82 0.97 -1.89
CA LEU A 11 -9.82 0.19 -1.16
C LEU A 11 -11.26 0.68 -1.41
N GLY A 12 -11.41 1.68 -2.26
CA GLY A 12 -12.71 2.28 -2.53
C GLY A 12 -13.13 3.26 -1.44
N PRO A 13 -14.25 3.98 -1.68
CA PRO A 13 -14.65 5.10 -0.82
C PRO A 13 -15.29 4.72 0.52
N GLY A 14 -15.70 3.48 0.75
CA GLY A 14 -16.31 3.18 2.03
C GLY A 14 -16.77 1.76 2.28
N ARG A 15 -16.99 0.94 1.26
CA ARG A 15 -17.44 -0.43 1.46
C ARG A 15 -16.86 -1.35 0.39
N PHE A 16 -16.81 -2.64 0.71
CA PHE A 16 -16.22 -3.65 -0.17
C PHE A 16 -16.81 -3.64 -1.58
N GLY A 17 -18.12 -3.49 -1.71
CA GLY A 17 -18.76 -3.49 -3.01
C GLY A 17 -18.34 -2.34 -3.95
N LEU A 18 -17.60 -1.35 -3.42
CA LEU A 18 -17.12 -0.21 -4.20
C LEU A 18 -15.63 -0.35 -4.58
N ILE A 19 -15.00 -1.47 -4.25
CA ILE A 19 -13.66 -1.79 -4.74
C ILE A 19 -13.78 -2.19 -6.22
N THR A 20 -12.85 -1.72 -7.05
CA THR A 20 -12.83 -2.16 -8.44
C THR A 20 -12.43 -3.64 -8.50
N LEU A 21 -12.92 -4.34 -9.52
CA LEU A 21 -12.56 -5.73 -9.73
C LEU A 21 -11.05 -5.89 -9.92
N GLU A 22 -10.43 -5.00 -10.67
CA GLU A 22 -8.98 -5.01 -10.89
C GLU A 22 -8.22 -4.89 -9.58
N SER A 23 -8.60 -3.94 -8.71
CA SER A 23 -7.95 -3.79 -7.40
C SER A 23 -8.10 -5.05 -6.55
N TRP A 24 -9.30 -5.62 -6.54
CA TRP A 24 -9.56 -6.84 -5.78
C TRP A 24 -8.69 -8.01 -6.27
N GLN A 25 -8.64 -8.21 -7.59
CA GLN A 25 -7.84 -9.27 -8.18
C GLN A 25 -6.33 -9.08 -7.89
N THR A 26 -5.87 -7.84 -7.94
CA THR A 26 -4.47 -7.52 -7.62
C THR A 26 -4.15 -7.88 -6.17
N MET A 27 -5.05 -7.56 -5.23
CA MET A 27 -4.85 -7.90 -3.83
C MET A 27 -4.86 -9.41 -3.60
N GLN A 28 -5.75 -10.15 -4.28
CA GLN A 28 -5.81 -11.60 -4.15
C GLN A 28 -4.56 -12.29 -4.67
N ALA A 29 -3.95 -11.75 -5.70
CA ALA A 29 -2.75 -12.32 -6.30
C ALA A 29 -1.46 -11.93 -5.56
N ALA A 30 -1.53 -11.00 -4.63
CA ALA A 30 -0.34 -10.49 -3.94
C ALA A 30 0.23 -11.51 -2.97
N GLU A 31 1.54 -11.72 -3.03
CA GLU A 31 2.24 -12.50 -2.01
C GLU A 31 2.44 -11.68 -0.74
N HIS A 32 2.62 -10.37 -0.91
CA HIS A 32 2.80 -9.43 0.20
C HIS A 32 1.82 -8.28 0.04
N LEU A 33 0.85 -8.21 0.94
CA LEU A 33 -0.18 -7.17 0.96
C LEU A 33 0.02 -6.29 2.19
N VAL A 34 0.11 -4.97 1.96
CA VAL A 34 0.27 -3.99 3.04
C VAL A 34 -0.84 -2.97 2.91
N LEU A 35 -1.56 -2.71 3.99
CA LEU A 35 -2.60 -1.69 4.04
C LEU A 35 -2.06 -0.42 4.70
N ARG A 36 -2.45 0.73 4.18
CA ARG A 36 -2.13 2.00 4.83
C ARG A 36 -2.70 2.04 6.24
N THR A 37 -3.93 1.55 6.40
CA THR A 37 -4.60 1.45 7.70
C THR A 37 -5.57 0.29 7.72
N ARG A 38 -5.78 -0.30 8.90
CA ARG A 38 -6.82 -1.30 9.13
C ARG A 38 -8.18 -0.64 9.38
N ILE A 39 -8.19 0.67 9.65
CA ILE A 39 -9.42 1.40 9.98
C ILE A 39 -10.11 1.84 8.68
N HIS A 40 -10.80 0.89 8.07
CA HIS A 40 -11.58 1.12 6.86
C HIS A 40 -12.68 0.06 6.79
N PRO A 41 -13.92 0.42 6.42
CA PRO A 41 -15.04 -0.54 6.41
C PRO A 41 -14.77 -1.79 5.57
N THR A 42 -13.98 -1.66 4.51
CA THR A 42 -13.65 -2.76 3.62
C THR A 42 -12.74 -3.81 4.26
N VAL A 43 -11.95 -3.46 5.27
CA VAL A 43 -10.94 -4.35 5.85
C VAL A 43 -11.55 -5.60 6.48
N ALA A 44 -12.67 -5.48 7.17
CA ALA A 44 -13.36 -6.63 7.75
C ALA A 44 -13.70 -7.67 6.68
N GLU A 45 -14.14 -7.22 5.51
CA GLU A 45 -14.48 -8.11 4.40
C GLU A 45 -13.24 -8.76 3.78
N ILE A 46 -12.15 -8.02 3.70
CA ILE A 46 -10.87 -8.53 3.22
C ILE A 46 -10.38 -9.67 4.13
N GLU A 47 -10.44 -9.49 5.44
CA GLU A 47 -10.08 -10.52 6.41
C GLU A 47 -10.98 -11.75 6.29
N LYS A 48 -12.28 -11.51 6.17
CA LYS A 48 -13.28 -12.56 6.04
C LYS A 48 -13.06 -13.43 4.81
N ARG A 49 -12.52 -12.83 3.75
CA ARG A 49 -12.23 -13.55 2.50
C ARG A 49 -10.85 -14.21 2.51
N GLY A 50 -10.18 -14.20 3.65
CA GLY A 50 -8.97 -14.98 3.86
C GLY A 50 -7.66 -14.33 3.45
N LEU A 51 -7.65 -13.03 3.12
CA LEU A 51 -6.40 -12.34 2.81
C LEU A 51 -5.66 -11.97 4.10
N THR A 52 -4.35 -12.20 4.10
CA THR A 52 -3.47 -11.76 5.18
C THR A 52 -2.74 -10.51 4.75
N PHE A 53 -2.48 -9.63 5.71
CA PHE A 53 -1.82 -8.34 5.42
C PHE A 53 -1.17 -7.77 6.67
N SER A 54 -0.29 -6.79 6.47
CA SER A 54 0.21 -5.93 7.53
C SER A 54 -0.29 -4.51 7.29
N SER A 55 -0.14 -3.61 8.27
CA SER A 55 -0.63 -2.25 8.13
C SER A 55 0.33 -1.24 8.77
N TYR A 56 0.12 0.03 8.46
CA TYR A 56 0.95 1.12 8.98
C TYR A 56 0.30 1.89 10.12
N ASP A 57 -0.70 1.33 10.79
CA ASP A 57 -1.39 2.04 11.88
C ASP A 57 -0.44 2.49 13.00
N GLY A 58 0.56 1.68 13.32
CA GLY A 58 1.56 2.05 14.32
C GLY A 58 2.39 3.29 13.96
N PHE A 59 2.62 3.49 12.66
CA PHE A 59 3.39 4.65 12.18
C PHE A 59 2.67 5.96 12.46
N TYR A 60 1.33 5.96 12.43
CA TYR A 60 0.52 7.13 12.71
C TYR A 60 0.69 7.61 14.15
N GLU A 61 0.90 6.69 15.07
CA GLU A 61 1.05 7.02 16.48
C GLU A 61 2.43 7.61 16.79
N GLU A 62 3.44 7.22 16.03
CA GLU A 62 4.83 7.61 16.27
C GLU A 62 5.28 8.86 15.51
N ALA A 63 4.65 9.15 14.38
CA ALA A 63 5.10 10.25 13.53
C ALA A 63 4.66 11.60 14.08
N PRO A 64 5.57 12.61 14.13
CA PRO A 64 5.26 13.94 14.64
C PRO A 64 4.38 14.78 13.69
N ASP A 65 4.39 14.45 12.41
CA ASP A 65 3.62 15.17 11.39
C ASP A 65 3.35 14.24 10.20
N PHE A 66 2.46 14.68 9.29
CA PHE A 66 2.09 13.88 8.13
C PHE A 66 3.22 13.72 7.12
N GLU A 67 4.05 14.72 6.96
CA GLU A 67 5.16 14.65 6.01
C GLU A 67 6.17 13.59 6.43
N THR A 68 6.52 13.54 7.71
CA THR A 68 7.39 12.51 8.27
C THR A 68 6.73 11.14 8.16
N LEU A 69 5.43 11.06 8.44
CA LEU A 69 4.66 9.81 8.33
C LEU A 69 4.75 9.24 6.90
N TYR A 70 4.46 10.06 5.90
CA TYR A 70 4.45 9.61 4.51
C TYR A 70 5.84 9.18 4.04
N ARG A 71 6.88 9.88 4.49
CA ARG A 71 8.25 9.50 4.18
C ARG A 71 8.61 8.16 4.81
N HIS A 72 8.25 7.94 6.06
CA HIS A 72 8.52 6.67 6.74
C HIS A 72 7.80 5.50 6.07
N ILE A 73 6.55 5.72 5.65
CA ILE A 73 5.80 4.69 4.93
C ILE A 73 6.49 4.37 3.60
N ALA A 74 6.87 5.40 2.83
CA ALA A 74 7.52 5.20 1.55
C ALA A 74 8.85 4.44 1.70
N GLU A 75 9.65 4.82 2.68
CA GLU A 75 10.92 4.15 2.97
C GLU A 75 10.71 2.69 3.36
N ASP A 76 9.71 2.41 4.20
CA ASP A 76 9.42 1.05 4.63
C ASP A 76 8.91 0.19 3.48
N LEU A 77 8.06 0.74 2.60
CA LEU A 77 7.60 0.02 1.41
C LEU A 77 8.76 -0.38 0.50
N LEU A 78 9.70 0.53 0.29
CA LEU A 78 10.88 0.25 -0.53
C LEU A 78 11.77 -0.81 0.12
N ARG A 79 11.97 -0.73 1.44
CA ARG A 79 12.72 -1.73 2.18
C ARG A 79 12.09 -3.11 2.04
N ARG A 80 10.77 -3.19 2.22
CA ARG A 80 10.02 -4.45 2.08
C ARG A 80 10.14 -5.02 0.68
N ALA A 81 10.00 -4.18 -0.34
CA ALA A 81 10.11 -4.63 -1.73
C ALA A 81 11.51 -5.16 -2.03
N THR A 82 12.53 -4.49 -1.51
CA THR A 82 13.92 -4.93 -1.69
C THR A 82 14.20 -6.26 -1.00
N GLU A 83 13.67 -6.45 0.21
CA GLU A 83 13.90 -7.66 0.99
C GLU A 83 13.01 -8.84 0.60
N GLN A 84 11.75 -8.57 0.26
CA GLN A 84 10.73 -9.59 0.07
C GLN A 84 10.28 -9.78 -1.38
N GLY A 85 10.58 -8.82 -2.25
CA GLY A 85 10.12 -8.83 -3.64
C GLY A 85 8.85 -8.01 -3.82
N ASP A 86 8.11 -8.30 -4.88
CA ASP A 86 6.90 -7.54 -5.25
C ASP A 86 5.89 -7.47 -4.10
N LEU A 87 5.28 -6.30 -3.94
CA LEU A 87 4.21 -6.12 -2.95
C LEU A 87 3.09 -5.24 -3.49
N VAL A 88 1.94 -5.33 -2.84
CA VAL A 88 0.76 -4.50 -3.13
C VAL A 88 0.49 -3.63 -1.91
N TYR A 89 0.37 -2.33 -2.15
CA TYR A 89 0.05 -1.35 -1.11
C TYR A 89 -1.37 -0.83 -1.35
N ALA A 90 -2.28 -1.11 -0.42
CA ALA A 90 -3.67 -0.72 -0.55
C ALA A 90 -3.99 0.48 0.35
N VAL A 91 -4.65 1.48 -0.22
CA VAL A 91 -4.96 2.74 0.46
C VAL A 91 -6.46 3.02 0.45
N PRO A 92 -7.00 3.70 1.48
CA PRO A 92 -8.41 4.13 1.46
C PRO A 92 -8.70 5.03 0.26
N GLY A 93 -9.89 4.93 -0.28
CA GLY A 93 -10.29 5.73 -1.42
C GLY A 93 -9.59 5.32 -2.70
N ARG A 94 -9.16 6.30 -3.49
CA ARG A 94 -8.45 6.09 -4.74
C ARG A 94 -6.96 6.23 -4.53
N PRO A 95 -6.11 5.53 -5.31
CA PRO A 95 -4.66 5.69 -5.18
C PRO A 95 -4.18 7.13 -5.31
N LEU A 96 -4.81 7.92 -6.15
CA LEU A 96 -4.46 9.33 -6.35
C LEU A 96 -4.76 10.20 -5.12
N VAL A 97 -5.63 9.75 -4.21
CA VAL A 97 -5.90 10.47 -2.96
C VAL A 97 -4.72 10.34 -2.00
N ALA A 98 -3.91 9.30 -2.15
CA ALA A 98 -2.68 9.13 -1.39
C ALA A 98 -1.47 9.70 -2.16
N GLU A 99 -1.70 10.74 -2.96
CA GLU A 99 -0.74 11.30 -3.90
C GLU A 99 0.62 11.64 -3.27
N ARG A 100 0.62 12.19 -2.06
CA ARG A 100 1.87 12.59 -1.42
C ARG A 100 2.79 11.39 -1.16
N THR A 101 2.24 10.32 -0.61
CA THR A 101 3.01 9.09 -0.39
C THR A 101 3.51 8.52 -1.73
N PHE A 102 2.66 8.54 -2.75
CA PHE A 102 3.01 8.04 -4.07
C PHE A 102 4.15 8.83 -4.71
N VAL A 103 4.11 10.17 -4.62
CA VAL A 103 5.19 11.03 -5.14
C VAL A 103 6.52 10.73 -4.43
N LEU A 104 6.50 10.67 -3.10
CA LEU A 104 7.69 10.34 -2.32
C LEU A 104 8.22 8.95 -2.66
N LEU A 105 7.31 7.99 -2.79
CA LEU A 105 7.66 6.63 -3.13
C LEU A 105 8.36 6.54 -4.50
N ARG A 106 7.84 7.25 -5.49
CA ARG A 106 8.45 7.28 -6.82
C ARG A 106 9.84 7.90 -6.81
N GLU A 107 10.02 8.99 -6.06
CA GLU A 107 11.33 9.65 -5.96
C GLU A 107 12.36 8.75 -5.30
N LEU A 108 11.99 8.13 -4.18
CA LEU A 108 12.89 7.23 -3.47
C LEU A 108 13.16 5.96 -4.26
N ALA A 109 12.18 5.48 -5.02
CA ALA A 109 12.30 4.28 -5.82
C ALA A 109 13.36 4.39 -6.92
N LYS A 110 13.60 5.59 -7.43
CA LYS A 110 14.63 5.81 -8.44
C LYS A 110 16.02 5.44 -7.92
N ALA A 111 16.29 5.69 -6.65
CA ALA A 111 17.58 5.40 -6.04
C ALA A 111 17.77 3.91 -5.75
N THR A 112 16.69 3.14 -5.65
CA THR A 112 16.73 1.70 -5.30
C THR A 112 16.38 0.80 -6.47
N GLU A 113 16.15 1.37 -7.65
CA GLU A 113 15.76 0.64 -8.86
C GLU A 113 14.48 -0.19 -8.65
N THR A 114 13.53 0.36 -7.89
CA THR A 114 12.25 -0.29 -7.62
C THR A 114 11.18 0.30 -8.54
N ALA A 115 10.36 -0.55 -9.16
CA ALA A 115 9.24 -0.11 -9.99
C ALA A 115 8.04 0.21 -9.11
N VAL A 116 7.34 1.30 -9.41
CA VAL A 116 6.12 1.71 -8.70
C VAL A 116 5.01 1.90 -9.73
N ASP A 117 3.85 1.28 -9.47
CA ASP A 117 2.71 1.31 -10.37
C ASP A 117 1.41 1.57 -9.59
N ILE A 118 0.42 2.09 -10.29
CA ILE A 118 -0.91 2.30 -9.75
C ILE A 118 -1.91 1.42 -10.48
#